data_4118a5aebb5cae1a76b0e7b6ef2ce7f0
#
_entry.id   4118a5aebb5cae1a76b0e7b6ef2ce7f0
#
_cell.length_a   1.000
_cell.length_b   1.000
_cell.length_c   1.000
_cell.angle_alpha   90.00
_cell.angle_beta   90.00
_cell.angle_gamma   90.00
#
_symmetry.space_group_name_H-M   'P 1'
#
loop_
_entity.id
_entity.type
_entity.pdbx_description
1 polymer ?
#
loop_
_entity_poly.entity_id
_entity_poly.type
_entity_poly.pdbx_seq_one_letter_code
_entity_poly.pdbx_strand_id
1 'polypeptide(L)'
;MAGLSALVVLGVRFRRRSSETFTMQIRARGVYVNGRRVPYQIRFWPKPWREEFARQFANLLAALPQPLLKTKFDPLSFVAGFGCELNLAKDGPHLFLVGPTGAGKSKFLELLLSTLSGDPELLLADFKGGASLSRFGNCLTDLSSPAEREKFWVGLGELLHDREAYLALHGVSRASETSLRSVVVVVDELAHALREDRSSHSALSAVAARGRSLGVHLICASQSVSGVPRELLVNLNLRVVLAGTDEVDALQLGAKSRPARVADLGVGQVVGGPEFRFPFRQVPLQESPQASREQRLPAN
;
A
#
# COMPACT_ATOMS: atom_id res chain seq x y z
N MET A 1 -29.45 8.66 13.15
CA MET A 1 -28.39 9.38 13.93
C MET A 1 -27.40 9.95 12.93
N ALA A 2 -27.32 11.27 12.85
CA ALA A 2 -26.57 11.98 11.85
C ALA A 2 -25.07 11.93 12.15
N GLY A 3 -24.29 11.37 11.20
CA GLY A 3 -22.83 11.43 11.22
C GLY A 3 -22.37 12.87 10.97
N LEU A 4 -21.69 13.46 11.91
CA LEU A 4 -21.03 14.76 11.79
C LEU A 4 -19.86 14.61 10.79
N SER A 5 -20.12 15.00 9.54
CA SER A 5 -19.05 15.28 8.58
C SER A 5 -18.38 16.58 9.05
N ALA A 6 -17.24 16.46 9.72
CA ALA A 6 -16.42 17.62 10.05
C ALA A 6 -15.90 18.26 8.76
N LEU A 7 -16.54 19.34 8.34
CA LEU A 7 -16.11 20.17 7.21
C LEU A 7 -14.88 20.96 7.64
N VAL A 8 -13.68 20.41 7.39
CA VAL A 8 -12.45 21.17 7.61
C VAL A 8 -12.32 22.19 6.47
N VAL A 9 -12.72 23.44 6.74
CA VAL A 9 -12.47 24.57 5.86
C VAL A 9 -11.09 25.12 6.21
N LEU A 10 -10.09 24.72 5.46
CA LEU A 10 -8.75 25.33 5.54
C LEU A 10 -8.76 26.64 4.74
N GLY A 11 -8.80 27.75 5.43
CA GLY A 11 -8.60 29.08 4.85
C GLY A 11 -7.14 29.51 5.04
N VAL A 12 -6.38 29.60 3.98
CA VAL A 12 -5.01 30.09 4.01
C VAL A 12 -4.94 31.42 3.28
N ARG A 13 -4.44 32.48 3.97
CA ARG A 13 -4.21 33.79 3.37
C ARG A 13 -2.76 33.91 2.93
N PHE A 14 -2.55 34.22 1.66
CA PHE A 14 -1.24 34.42 1.08
C PHE A 14 -0.98 35.91 0.84
N ARG A 15 0.23 36.35 1.16
CA ARG A 15 0.67 37.72 0.87
C ARG A 15 1.78 37.69 -0.17
N ARG A 16 1.55 38.23 -1.34
CA ARG A 16 2.58 38.40 -2.36
C ARG A 16 3.47 39.59 -1.99
N ARG A 17 4.74 39.58 -2.42
CA ARG A 17 5.67 40.73 -2.28
C ARG A 17 5.18 42.03 -2.96
N SER A 18 4.17 41.94 -3.83
CA SER A 18 3.39 43.06 -4.34
C SER A 18 1.97 42.94 -3.81
N SER A 19 1.49 43.89 -3.08
CA SER A 19 0.21 44.19 -2.40
C SER A 19 -1.05 43.33 -2.62
N GLU A 20 -1.06 42.26 -3.38
CA GLU A 20 -2.23 41.41 -3.61
C GLU A 20 -2.25 40.23 -2.63
N THR A 21 -3.19 40.24 -1.73
CA THR A 21 -3.55 39.11 -0.89
C THR A 21 -4.53 38.21 -1.65
N PHE A 22 -4.25 36.93 -1.77
CA PHE A 22 -5.24 35.98 -2.23
C PHE A 22 -5.62 34.98 -1.13
N THR A 23 -6.85 34.54 -1.15
CA THR A 23 -7.39 33.57 -0.20
C THR A 23 -7.56 32.24 -0.89
N MET A 24 -6.91 31.20 -0.37
CA MET A 24 -7.11 29.83 -0.81
C MET A 24 -7.99 29.08 0.19
N GLN A 25 -8.96 28.33 -0.31
CA GLN A 25 -9.84 27.49 0.50
C GLN A 25 -9.87 26.07 -0.10
N ILE A 26 -9.66 25.08 0.76
CA ILE A 26 -9.84 23.66 0.41
C ILE A 26 -11.20 23.27 1.00
N ARG A 27 -12.12 22.82 0.12
CA ARG A 27 -13.46 22.36 0.50
C ARG A 27 -13.64 20.93 0.01
N ALA A 28 -14.63 20.20 0.51
CA ALA A 28 -14.96 18.85 0.09
C ALA A 28 -15.11 18.67 -1.43
N ARG A 29 -15.48 19.72 -2.16
CA ARG A 29 -15.72 19.69 -3.62
C ARG A 29 -14.58 20.32 -4.44
N GLY A 30 -13.48 20.77 -3.85
CA GLY A 30 -12.37 21.35 -4.60
C GLY A 30 -11.54 22.39 -3.87
N VAL A 31 -10.53 22.90 -4.58
CA VAL A 31 -9.70 24.02 -4.16
C VAL A 31 -10.24 25.30 -4.80
N TYR A 32 -10.35 26.35 -4.02
CA TYR A 32 -10.87 27.66 -4.43
C TYR A 32 -9.82 28.74 -4.15
N VAL A 33 -9.54 29.58 -5.12
CA VAL A 33 -8.67 30.76 -4.96
C VAL A 33 -9.52 32.00 -5.22
N ASN A 34 -9.56 32.92 -4.27
CA ASN A 34 -10.44 34.11 -4.31
C ASN A 34 -11.90 33.75 -4.66
N GLY A 35 -12.40 32.64 -4.12
CA GLY A 35 -13.76 32.15 -4.35
C GLY A 35 -13.99 31.42 -5.66
N ARG A 36 -13.01 31.38 -6.57
CA ARG A 36 -13.12 30.66 -7.84
C ARG A 36 -12.48 29.27 -7.72
N ARG A 37 -13.17 28.25 -8.24
CA ARG A 37 -12.66 26.88 -8.25
C ARG A 37 -11.47 26.78 -9.20
N VAL A 38 -10.36 26.21 -8.69
CA VAL A 38 -9.13 25.95 -9.47
C VAL A 38 -8.94 24.45 -9.70
N PRO A 39 -8.20 24.04 -10.74
CA PRO A 39 -7.93 22.63 -10.98
C PRO A 39 -7.26 21.97 -9.77
N TYR A 40 -7.66 20.76 -9.43
CA TYR A 40 -7.06 19.95 -8.36
C TYR A 40 -5.57 19.65 -8.59
N GLN A 41 -5.12 19.73 -9.84
CA GLN A 41 -3.77 19.37 -10.21
C GLN A 41 -2.83 20.52 -9.90
N ILE A 42 -2.18 20.47 -8.75
CA ILE A 42 -1.19 21.44 -8.27
C ILE A 42 -0.09 21.74 -9.31
N ARG A 43 0.19 20.80 -10.22
CA ARG A 43 1.17 20.98 -11.32
C ARG A 43 0.83 22.14 -12.27
N PHE A 44 -0.45 22.52 -12.37
CA PHE A 44 -0.90 23.63 -13.21
C PHE A 44 -0.86 24.98 -12.49
N TRP A 45 -0.53 24.98 -11.20
CA TRP A 45 -0.42 26.22 -10.45
C TRP A 45 0.92 26.91 -10.77
N PRO A 46 0.97 28.25 -10.76
CA PRO A 46 2.24 28.97 -10.83
C PRO A 46 3.22 28.50 -9.77
N LYS A 47 4.51 28.42 -10.13
CA LYS A 47 5.56 27.92 -9.22
C LYS A 47 5.53 28.57 -7.83
N PRO A 48 5.39 29.92 -7.69
CA PRO A 48 5.31 30.55 -6.36
C PRO A 48 4.12 30.06 -5.52
N TRP A 49 2.99 29.74 -6.16
CA TRP A 49 1.82 29.21 -5.45
C TRP A 49 2.02 27.79 -4.93
N ARG A 50 2.73 26.97 -5.70
CA ARG A 50 3.04 25.59 -5.28
C ARG A 50 4.00 25.57 -4.10
N GLU A 51 5.04 26.42 -4.14
CA GLU A 51 6.04 26.53 -3.08
C GLU A 51 5.42 27.05 -1.78
N GLU A 52 4.61 28.09 -1.87
CA GLU A 52 3.94 28.66 -0.70
C GLU A 52 2.90 27.68 -0.12
N PHE A 53 2.12 27.00 -0.95
CA PHE A 53 1.20 25.97 -0.51
C PHE A 53 1.94 24.84 0.22
N ALA A 54 3.02 24.33 -0.35
CA ALA A 54 3.80 23.25 0.26
C ALA A 54 4.35 23.68 1.63
N ARG A 55 4.87 24.90 1.73
CA ARG A 55 5.39 25.44 2.99
C ARG A 55 4.29 25.59 4.05
N GLN A 56 3.16 26.17 3.70
CA GLN A 56 2.06 26.38 4.63
C GLN A 56 1.38 25.07 5.03
N PHE A 57 1.26 24.12 4.10
CA PHE A 57 0.73 22.79 4.39
C PHE A 57 1.65 22.02 5.34
N ALA A 58 2.97 22.09 5.13
CA ALA A 58 3.95 21.50 6.05
C ALA A 58 3.86 22.12 7.46
N ASN A 59 3.75 23.45 7.55
CA ASN A 59 3.58 24.14 8.84
C ASN A 59 2.25 23.76 9.52
N LEU A 60 1.18 23.60 8.75
CA LEU A 60 -0.10 23.18 9.27
C LEU A 60 -0.04 21.73 9.80
N LEU A 61 0.58 20.81 9.05
CA LEU A 61 0.78 19.43 9.50
C LEU A 61 1.62 19.37 10.78
N ALA A 62 2.66 20.21 10.87
CA ALA A 62 3.48 20.32 12.08
C ALA A 62 2.74 20.92 13.29
N ALA A 63 1.76 21.81 13.04
CA ALA A 63 0.95 22.46 14.05
C ALA A 63 -0.29 21.66 14.47
N LEU A 64 -0.66 20.61 13.73
CA LEU A 64 -1.74 19.71 14.13
C LEU A 64 -1.34 18.98 15.41
N PRO A 65 -2.22 18.99 16.44
CA PRO A 65 -1.96 18.23 17.64
C PRO A 65 -1.79 16.75 17.28
N GLN A 66 -0.70 16.15 17.74
CA GLN A 66 -0.34 14.73 17.51
C GLN A 66 -1.50 13.72 17.66
N PRO A 67 -2.54 13.96 18.51
CA PRO A 67 -3.70 13.08 18.62
C PRO A 67 -4.56 13.01 17.36
N LEU A 68 -4.54 14.00 16.46
CA LEU A 68 -5.29 13.94 15.21
C LEU A 68 -4.65 13.01 14.17
N LEU A 69 -3.35 12.68 14.34
CA LEU A 69 -2.66 11.65 13.58
C LEU A 69 -2.83 10.25 14.21
N LYS A 70 -3.32 10.19 15.45
CA LYS A 70 -3.73 8.97 16.15
C LYS A 70 -5.26 8.82 16.14
N THR A 71 -5.91 8.92 14.98
CA THR A 71 -7.13 8.15 14.81
C THR A 71 -6.75 6.72 15.14
N LYS A 72 -7.45 6.07 16.07
CA LYS A 72 -7.35 4.63 16.27
C LYS A 72 -7.81 3.99 14.96
N PHE A 73 -6.90 3.89 14.00
CA PHE A 73 -7.14 3.01 12.87
C PHE A 73 -7.35 1.62 13.46
N ASP A 74 -8.40 0.98 13.05
CA ASP A 74 -8.56 -0.44 13.35
C ASP A 74 -7.27 -1.17 12.93
N PRO A 75 -6.80 -2.12 13.71
CA PRO A 75 -5.64 -2.92 13.31
C PRO A 75 -5.81 -3.44 11.88
N LEU A 76 -4.72 -3.45 11.11
CA LEU A 76 -4.67 -3.85 9.70
C LEU A 76 -5.41 -2.92 8.72
N SER A 77 -5.76 -1.70 9.13
CA SER A 77 -6.17 -0.64 8.21
C SER A 77 -4.97 -0.02 7.51
N PHE A 78 -5.15 0.39 6.26
CA PHE A 78 -4.14 1.09 5.47
C PHE A 78 -4.79 2.05 4.48
N VAL A 79 -4.01 3.03 4.02
CA VAL A 79 -4.44 3.98 3.00
C VAL A 79 -4.13 3.41 1.62
N ALA A 80 -5.17 3.14 0.83
CA ALA A 80 -5.02 2.73 -0.57
C ALA A 80 -4.80 3.94 -1.49
N GLY A 81 -5.36 5.10 -1.13
CA GLY A 81 -5.22 6.33 -1.89
C GLY A 81 -6.01 7.48 -1.27
N PHE A 82 -6.10 8.60 -1.97
CA PHE A 82 -6.83 9.77 -1.50
C PHE A 82 -8.31 9.45 -1.25
N GLY A 83 -8.72 9.51 0.01
CA GLY A 83 -10.09 9.23 0.43
C GLY A 83 -10.49 7.75 0.39
N CYS A 84 -9.54 6.85 0.23
CA CYS A 84 -9.76 5.41 0.24
C CYS A 84 -8.90 4.75 1.31
N GLU A 85 -9.53 4.29 2.37
CA GLU A 85 -8.94 3.47 3.43
C GLU A 85 -9.53 2.06 3.33
N LEU A 86 -8.71 1.06 3.50
CA LEU A 86 -9.07 -0.36 3.46
C LEU A 86 -8.54 -1.06 4.71
N ASN A 87 -9.15 -2.19 5.04
CA ASN A 87 -8.77 -2.99 6.21
C ASN A 87 -8.70 -4.47 5.85
N LEU A 88 -7.54 -5.10 6.01
CA LEU A 88 -7.35 -6.51 5.66
C LEU A 88 -8.29 -7.46 6.43
N ALA A 89 -8.61 -7.15 7.68
CA ALA A 89 -9.49 -8.04 8.47
C ALA A 89 -10.97 -7.91 8.09
N LYS A 90 -11.41 -6.70 7.65
CA LYS A 90 -12.82 -6.39 7.37
C LYS A 90 -13.18 -6.53 5.90
N ASP A 91 -12.35 -5.97 5.00
CA ASP A 91 -12.65 -5.89 3.57
C ASP A 91 -12.20 -7.16 2.82
N GLY A 92 -11.36 -7.97 3.43
CA GLY A 92 -10.93 -9.27 2.92
C GLY A 92 -9.62 -9.69 3.58
N PRO A 93 -9.51 -10.97 4.02
CA PRO A 93 -8.35 -11.39 4.80
C PRO A 93 -7.06 -11.33 3.98
N HIS A 94 -7.16 -11.34 2.64
CA HIS A 94 -6.04 -11.37 1.74
C HIS A 94 -6.26 -10.42 0.57
N LEU A 95 -5.23 -9.67 0.21
CA LEU A 95 -5.24 -8.70 -0.88
C LEU A 95 -4.54 -9.25 -2.12
N PHE A 96 -5.15 -9.07 -3.29
CA PHE A 96 -4.53 -9.28 -4.59
C PHE A 96 -4.46 -7.96 -5.36
N LEU A 97 -3.24 -7.56 -5.70
CA LEU A 97 -2.93 -6.36 -6.47
C LEU A 97 -2.50 -6.75 -7.88
N VAL A 98 -3.21 -6.31 -8.90
CA VAL A 98 -2.83 -6.56 -10.29
C VAL A 98 -2.60 -5.28 -11.07
N GLY A 99 -1.61 -5.32 -11.96
CA GLY A 99 -1.31 -4.21 -12.88
C GLY A 99 -0.04 -4.46 -13.66
N PRO A 100 0.07 -3.95 -14.89
CA PRO A 100 1.25 -4.14 -15.73
C PRO A 100 2.51 -3.51 -15.13
N THR A 101 3.65 -3.79 -15.72
CA THR A 101 4.90 -3.11 -15.39
C THR A 101 4.72 -1.60 -15.57
N GLY A 102 5.15 -0.82 -14.58
CA GLY A 102 4.99 0.64 -14.59
C GLY A 102 3.65 1.15 -14.08
N ALA A 103 2.64 0.32 -13.81
CA ALA A 103 1.34 0.74 -13.26
C ALA A 103 1.42 1.31 -11.83
N GLY A 104 2.53 1.09 -11.11
CA GLY A 104 2.73 1.61 -9.77
C GLY A 104 2.53 0.59 -8.65
N LYS A 105 2.54 -0.73 -8.93
CA LYS A 105 2.41 -1.78 -7.91
C LYS A 105 3.33 -1.56 -6.71
N SER A 106 4.63 -1.42 -6.95
CA SER A 106 5.61 -1.20 -5.87
C SER A 106 5.33 0.08 -5.08
N LYS A 107 4.88 1.17 -5.75
CA LYS A 107 4.50 2.41 -5.06
C LYS A 107 3.22 2.25 -4.24
N PHE A 108 2.28 1.47 -4.72
CA PHE A 108 1.09 1.13 -3.96
C PHE A 108 1.44 0.28 -2.73
N LEU A 109 2.28 -0.76 -2.88
CA LEU A 109 2.77 -1.57 -1.76
C LEU A 109 3.54 -0.73 -0.74
N GLU A 110 4.39 0.19 -1.19
CA GLU A 110 5.09 1.14 -0.32
C GLU A 110 4.11 2.01 0.49
N LEU A 111 3.08 2.56 -0.15
CA LEU A 111 2.05 3.36 0.53
C LEU A 111 1.29 2.52 1.55
N LEU A 112 0.83 1.33 1.14
CA LEU A 112 0.11 0.39 1.99
C LEU A 112 0.94 0.07 3.25
N LEU A 113 2.17 -0.40 3.09
CA LEU A 113 3.03 -0.79 4.21
C LEU A 113 3.41 0.39 5.11
N SER A 114 3.61 1.58 4.53
CA SER A 114 3.92 2.80 5.31
C SER A 114 2.73 3.30 6.15
N THR A 115 1.51 2.91 5.80
CA THR A 115 0.27 3.35 6.46
C THR A 115 -0.44 2.23 7.21
N LEU A 116 0.09 1.00 7.14
CA LEU A 116 -0.50 -0.18 7.78
C LEU A 116 -0.50 -0.03 9.31
N SER A 117 -1.69 -0.06 9.89
CA SER A 117 -1.90 0.13 11.32
C SER A 117 -1.82 -1.18 12.12
N GLY A 118 -1.65 -1.07 13.44
CA GLY A 118 -1.66 -2.22 14.35
C GLY A 118 -0.31 -2.92 14.48
N ASP A 119 0.74 -2.39 13.86
CA ASP A 119 2.11 -2.91 13.95
C ASP A 119 2.22 -4.43 13.75
N PRO A 120 1.71 -5.00 12.64
CA PRO A 120 1.83 -6.43 12.38
C PRO A 120 3.28 -6.83 12.13
N GLU A 121 3.58 -8.10 12.34
CA GLU A 121 4.83 -8.69 11.88
C GLU A 121 4.79 -8.79 10.34
N LEU A 122 5.87 -8.37 9.67
CA LEU A 122 5.98 -8.39 8.21
C LEU A 122 6.92 -9.51 7.76
N LEU A 123 6.43 -10.37 6.88
CA LEU A 123 7.20 -11.38 6.16
C LEU A 123 7.20 -11.00 4.68
N LEU A 124 8.34 -10.63 4.14
CA LEU A 124 8.46 -9.97 2.84
C LEU A 124 9.17 -10.88 1.83
N ALA A 125 8.60 -10.97 0.63
CA ALA A 125 9.21 -11.65 -0.51
C ALA A 125 9.05 -10.77 -1.78
N ASP A 126 10.17 -10.34 -2.38
CA ASP A 126 10.23 -9.47 -3.55
C ASP A 126 11.06 -10.15 -4.65
N PHE A 127 10.39 -10.78 -5.59
CA PHE A 127 10.99 -11.44 -6.75
C PHE A 127 11.24 -10.50 -7.94
N LYS A 128 11.39 -9.20 -7.64
CA LYS A 128 11.68 -8.16 -8.63
C LYS A 128 12.92 -7.33 -8.24
N GLY A 129 13.93 -8.01 -7.67
CA GLY A 129 15.18 -7.38 -7.28
C GLY A 129 15.21 -6.78 -5.88
N GLY A 130 14.20 -7.00 -5.05
CA GLY A 130 14.20 -6.66 -3.61
C GLY A 130 14.17 -5.16 -3.25
N ALA A 131 14.27 -4.27 -4.23
CA ALA A 131 14.50 -2.84 -3.97
C ALA A 131 13.32 -2.10 -3.31
N SER A 132 12.10 -2.61 -3.48
CA SER A 132 10.91 -1.92 -3.00
C SER A 132 10.48 -2.30 -1.59
N LEU A 133 10.66 -3.55 -1.20
CA LEU A 133 10.20 -4.07 0.09
C LEU A 133 11.29 -4.12 1.17
N SER A 134 12.58 -4.24 0.81
CA SER A 134 13.69 -4.39 1.75
C SER A 134 13.82 -3.25 2.78
N ARG A 135 13.30 -2.09 2.49
CA ARG A 135 13.27 -0.96 3.44
C ARG A 135 12.31 -1.16 4.62
N PHE A 136 11.38 -2.13 4.53
CA PHE A 136 10.43 -2.45 5.59
C PHE A 136 10.88 -3.60 6.48
N GLY A 137 11.98 -4.27 6.15
CA GLY A 137 12.53 -5.37 6.92
C GLY A 137 13.33 -6.35 6.07
N ASN A 138 13.69 -7.47 6.67
CA ASN A 138 14.33 -8.55 5.95
C ASN A 138 13.40 -9.08 4.86
N CYS A 139 13.90 -9.13 3.64
CA CYS A 139 13.13 -9.49 2.47
C CYS A 139 13.79 -10.66 1.73
N LEU A 140 13.02 -11.70 1.48
CA LEU A 140 13.40 -12.76 0.55
C LEU A 140 13.41 -12.18 -0.88
N THR A 141 14.42 -12.50 -1.66
CA THR A 141 14.54 -11.99 -3.03
C THR A 141 14.86 -13.13 -4.01
N ASP A 142 14.81 -12.84 -5.30
CA ASP A 142 15.29 -13.72 -6.36
C ASP A 142 16.80 -14.03 -6.25
N LEU A 143 17.57 -13.18 -5.58
CA LEU A 143 18.99 -13.39 -5.28
C LEU A 143 19.24 -14.25 -4.04
N SER A 144 18.21 -14.53 -3.23
CA SER A 144 18.32 -15.41 -2.07
C SER A 144 18.62 -16.85 -2.50
N SER A 145 19.39 -17.56 -1.71
CA SER A 145 19.71 -18.95 -2.01
C SER A 145 18.46 -19.84 -2.02
N PRO A 146 18.46 -20.97 -2.77
CA PRO A 146 17.33 -21.91 -2.74
C PRO A 146 16.97 -22.40 -1.33
N ALA A 147 17.98 -22.57 -0.46
CA ALA A 147 17.77 -22.99 0.93
C ALA A 147 17.07 -21.92 1.77
N GLU A 148 17.39 -20.63 1.57
CA GLU A 148 16.71 -19.52 2.24
C GLU A 148 15.26 -19.39 1.78
N ARG A 149 15.02 -19.56 0.47
CA ARG A 149 13.66 -19.54 -0.10
C ARG A 149 12.83 -20.69 0.44
N GLU A 150 13.37 -21.91 0.43
CA GLU A 150 12.70 -23.08 1.01
C GLU A 150 12.38 -22.89 2.49
N LYS A 151 13.36 -22.42 3.29
CA LYS A 151 13.16 -22.12 4.70
C LYS A 151 12.04 -21.09 4.93
N PHE A 152 11.94 -20.07 4.08
CA PHE A 152 10.88 -19.06 4.18
C PHE A 152 9.49 -19.69 3.97
N TRP A 153 9.33 -20.47 2.89
CA TRP A 153 8.04 -21.08 2.56
C TRP A 153 7.63 -22.18 3.56
N VAL A 154 8.57 -23.01 3.99
CA VAL A 154 8.34 -24.02 5.02
C VAL A 154 7.95 -23.36 6.34
N GLY A 155 8.66 -22.29 6.72
CA GLY A 155 8.38 -21.51 7.94
C GLY A 155 6.97 -20.92 7.97
N LEU A 156 6.36 -20.59 6.82
CA LEU A 156 4.95 -20.19 6.78
C LEU A 156 4.01 -21.33 7.19
N GLY A 157 4.31 -22.56 6.78
CA GLY A 157 3.55 -23.75 7.19
C GLY A 157 3.67 -24.01 8.68
N GLU A 158 4.88 -23.91 9.22
CA GLU A 158 5.18 -24.04 10.66
C GLU A 158 4.45 -22.97 11.47
N LEU A 159 4.51 -21.71 11.04
CA LEU A 159 3.78 -20.60 11.66
C LEU A 159 2.28 -20.88 11.78
N LEU A 160 1.66 -21.40 10.73
CA LEU A 160 0.24 -21.74 10.78
C LEU A 160 -0.02 -22.86 11.77
N HIS A 161 0.79 -23.92 11.78
CA HIS A 161 0.67 -25.04 12.70
C HIS A 161 0.82 -24.59 14.15
N ASP A 162 1.83 -23.80 14.46
CA ASP A 162 2.06 -23.27 15.82
C ASP A 162 0.89 -22.42 16.31
N ARG A 163 0.32 -21.59 15.42
CA ARG A 163 -0.87 -20.80 15.75
C ARG A 163 -2.12 -21.64 15.95
N GLU A 164 -2.32 -22.68 15.16
CA GLU A 164 -3.43 -23.65 15.37
C GLU A 164 -3.29 -24.34 16.73
N ALA A 165 -2.10 -24.84 17.06
CA ALA A 165 -1.81 -25.45 18.35
C ALA A 165 -2.03 -24.46 19.51
N TYR A 166 -1.57 -23.22 19.37
CA TYR A 166 -1.78 -22.16 20.36
C TYR A 166 -3.27 -21.89 20.60
N LEU A 167 -4.08 -21.72 19.54
CA LEU A 167 -5.50 -21.46 19.66
C LEU A 167 -6.22 -22.64 20.32
N ALA A 168 -5.88 -23.87 19.92
CA ALA A 168 -6.45 -25.09 20.53
C ALA A 168 -6.13 -25.18 22.03
N LEU A 169 -4.90 -24.88 22.43
CA LEU A 169 -4.48 -24.88 23.84
C LEU A 169 -5.26 -23.86 24.67
N HIS A 170 -5.62 -22.71 24.09
CA HIS A 170 -6.38 -21.65 24.77
C HIS A 170 -7.88 -21.75 24.61
N GLY A 171 -8.39 -22.80 23.91
CA GLY A 171 -9.81 -23.01 23.71
C GLY A 171 -10.51 -21.92 22.89
N VAL A 172 -9.80 -21.23 22.03
CA VAL A 172 -10.32 -20.14 21.16
C VAL A 172 -10.23 -20.53 19.70
N SER A 173 -11.09 -19.93 18.87
CA SER A 173 -11.16 -20.26 17.44
C SER A 173 -10.46 -19.24 16.53
N ARG A 174 -10.10 -18.08 17.07
CA ARG A 174 -9.52 -16.97 16.27
C ARG A 174 -8.40 -16.28 17.02
N ALA A 175 -7.36 -15.90 16.29
CA ALA A 175 -6.23 -15.12 16.80
C ALA A 175 -6.68 -13.75 17.35
N SER A 176 -7.76 -13.16 16.81
CA SER A 176 -8.33 -11.89 17.31
C SER A 176 -8.88 -11.98 18.75
N GLU A 177 -9.08 -13.17 19.28
CA GLU A 177 -9.53 -13.43 20.65
C GLU A 177 -8.34 -13.58 21.62
N THR A 178 -7.12 -13.42 21.12
CA THR A 178 -5.86 -13.60 21.86
C THR A 178 -4.99 -12.36 21.77
N SER A 179 -3.83 -12.39 22.42
CA SER A 179 -2.77 -11.38 22.29
C SER A 179 -1.79 -11.64 21.14
N LEU A 180 -2.06 -12.63 20.29
CA LEU A 180 -1.20 -12.94 19.16
C LEU A 180 -1.13 -11.73 18.21
N ARG A 181 0.09 -11.31 17.89
CA ARG A 181 0.34 -10.27 16.88
C ARG A 181 -0.05 -10.78 15.50
N SER A 182 -0.75 -9.95 14.73
CA SER A 182 -1.06 -10.29 13.35
C SER A 182 0.22 -10.38 12.51
N VAL A 183 0.22 -11.26 11.51
CA VAL A 183 1.30 -11.42 10.53
C VAL A 183 0.79 -11.03 9.15
N VAL A 184 1.55 -10.24 8.42
CA VAL A 184 1.25 -9.86 7.05
C VAL A 184 2.39 -10.35 6.15
N VAL A 185 2.07 -11.31 5.29
CA VAL A 185 2.97 -11.84 4.28
C VAL A 185 2.78 -11.06 2.99
N VAL A 186 3.84 -10.43 2.50
CA VAL A 186 3.81 -9.63 1.27
C VAL A 186 4.64 -10.32 0.21
N VAL A 187 4.03 -10.60 -0.95
CA VAL A 187 4.70 -11.21 -2.09
C VAL A 187 4.57 -10.28 -3.30
N ASP A 188 5.64 -9.60 -3.69
CA ASP A 188 5.71 -8.88 -4.96
C ASP A 188 6.15 -9.85 -6.06
N GLU A 189 5.47 -9.81 -7.21
CA GLU A 189 5.61 -10.71 -8.36
C GLU A 189 5.25 -12.18 -8.04
N LEU A 190 4.01 -12.38 -7.54
CA LEU A 190 3.47 -13.69 -7.14
C LEU A 190 3.66 -14.79 -8.20
N ALA A 191 3.38 -14.47 -9.48
CA ALA A 191 3.52 -15.47 -10.56
C ALA A 191 4.96 -15.95 -10.72
N HIS A 192 5.95 -15.13 -10.40
CA HIS A 192 7.36 -15.52 -10.39
C HIS A 192 7.66 -16.44 -9.19
N ALA A 193 7.26 -16.07 -7.99
CA ALA A 193 7.42 -16.91 -6.80
C ALA A 193 6.86 -18.32 -7.00
N LEU A 194 5.66 -18.43 -7.58
CA LEU A 194 5.00 -19.71 -7.83
C LEU A 194 5.72 -20.59 -8.89
N ARG A 195 6.47 -19.99 -9.82
CA ARG A 195 7.25 -20.75 -10.83
C ARG A 195 8.58 -21.22 -10.29
N GLU A 196 9.27 -20.37 -9.53
CA GLU A 196 10.63 -20.67 -9.07
C GLU A 196 10.66 -21.62 -7.87
N ASP A 197 9.69 -21.53 -6.97
CA ASP A 197 9.70 -22.26 -5.73
C ASP A 197 8.44 -23.14 -5.58
N ARG A 198 8.59 -24.45 -5.68
CA ARG A 198 7.46 -25.39 -5.55
C ARG A 198 6.76 -25.31 -4.18
N SER A 199 7.52 -25.08 -3.12
CA SER A 199 7.01 -24.93 -1.75
C SER A 199 6.16 -23.67 -1.56
N SER A 200 6.36 -22.63 -2.37
CA SER A 200 5.58 -21.41 -2.33
C SER A 200 4.09 -21.64 -2.56
N HIS A 201 3.74 -22.51 -3.51
CA HIS A 201 2.35 -22.81 -3.83
C HIS A 201 1.60 -23.41 -2.65
N SER A 202 2.15 -24.44 -2.02
CA SER A 202 1.51 -25.08 -0.84
C SER A 202 1.42 -24.13 0.35
N ALA A 203 2.49 -23.38 0.61
CA ALA A 203 2.55 -22.42 1.71
C ALA A 203 1.51 -21.29 1.55
N LEU A 204 1.48 -20.64 0.38
CA LEU A 204 0.55 -19.55 0.10
C LEU A 204 -0.91 -20.03 0.06
N SER A 205 -1.18 -21.22 -0.49
CA SER A 205 -2.52 -21.80 -0.48
C SER A 205 -2.99 -22.13 0.95
N ALA A 206 -2.09 -22.62 1.80
CA ALA A 206 -2.40 -22.86 3.21
C ALA A 206 -2.71 -21.57 3.98
N VAL A 207 -1.92 -20.52 3.78
CA VAL A 207 -2.19 -19.20 4.38
C VAL A 207 -3.50 -18.62 3.84
N ALA A 208 -3.75 -18.69 2.55
CA ALA A 208 -4.99 -18.18 1.95
C ALA A 208 -6.25 -18.89 2.48
N ALA A 209 -6.17 -20.19 2.74
CA ALA A 209 -7.30 -20.97 3.24
C ALA A 209 -7.55 -20.76 4.74
N ARG A 210 -6.51 -20.67 5.57
CA ARG A 210 -6.61 -20.74 7.04
C ARG A 210 -6.15 -19.46 7.76
N GLY A 211 -5.39 -18.60 7.07
CA GLY A 211 -4.75 -17.44 7.67
C GLY A 211 -5.72 -16.49 8.38
N ARG A 212 -6.96 -16.33 7.87
CA ARG A 212 -7.95 -15.43 8.47
C ARG A 212 -8.19 -15.73 9.96
N SER A 213 -8.45 -16.97 10.32
CA SER A 213 -8.67 -17.37 11.72
C SER A 213 -7.40 -17.30 12.54
N LEU A 214 -6.25 -17.50 11.92
CA LEU A 214 -4.93 -17.53 12.56
C LEU A 214 -4.26 -16.13 12.65
N GLY A 215 -4.91 -15.08 12.15
CA GLY A 215 -4.36 -13.72 12.12
C GLY A 215 -3.14 -13.58 11.18
N VAL A 216 -3.10 -14.38 10.10
CA VAL A 216 -2.08 -14.34 9.06
C VAL A 216 -2.72 -13.88 7.75
N HIS A 217 -2.22 -12.79 7.19
CA HIS A 217 -2.80 -12.14 6.02
C HIS A 217 -1.83 -12.13 4.86
N LEU A 218 -2.34 -12.29 3.62
CA LEU A 218 -1.55 -12.18 2.40
C LEU A 218 -1.79 -10.83 1.71
N ILE A 219 -0.71 -10.26 1.18
CA ILE A 219 -0.73 -9.19 0.20
C ILE A 219 0.10 -9.68 -0.99
N CYS A 220 -0.57 -10.05 -2.07
CA CYS A 220 0.07 -10.60 -3.26
C CYS A 220 -0.04 -9.62 -4.42
N ALA A 221 1.06 -9.29 -5.07
CA ALA A 221 1.07 -8.48 -6.28
C ALA A 221 1.51 -9.31 -7.49
N SER A 222 0.90 -9.06 -8.65
CA SER A 222 1.25 -9.70 -9.92
C SER A 222 1.07 -8.74 -11.10
N GLN A 223 1.75 -9.01 -12.21
CA GLN A 223 1.57 -8.23 -13.44
C GLN A 223 0.27 -8.61 -14.17
N SER A 224 -0.13 -9.88 -14.06
CA SER A 224 -1.37 -10.41 -14.62
C SER A 224 -1.94 -11.48 -13.70
N VAL A 225 -3.16 -11.92 -13.99
CA VAL A 225 -3.80 -13.07 -13.33
C VAL A 225 -3.25 -14.39 -13.85
N SER A 226 -2.65 -14.37 -15.06
CA SER A 226 -2.05 -15.54 -15.68
C SER A 226 -0.94 -16.14 -14.80
N GLY A 227 -0.95 -17.45 -14.62
CA GLY A 227 0.02 -18.16 -13.78
C GLY A 227 -0.30 -18.15 -12.27
N VAL A 228 -1.40 -17.50 -11.86
CA VAL A 228 -1.88 -17.58 -10.48
C VAL A 228 -2.98 -18.65 -10.38
N PRO A 229 -2.80 -19.70 -9.56
CA PRO A 229 -3.78 -20.77 -9.42
C PRO A 229 -5.14 -20.26 -8.97
N ARG A 230 -6.20 -20.83 -9.54
CA ARG A 230 -7.58 -20.41 -9.24
C ARG A 230 -7.94 -20.60 -7.77
N GLU A 231 -7.48 -21.66 -7.15
CA GLU A 231 -7.70 -21.96 -5.73
C GLU A 231 -7.09 -20.91 -4.81
N LEU A 232 -5.98 -20.30 -5.21
CA LEU A 232 -5.38 -19.18 -4.49
C LEU A 232 -6.20 -17.89 -4.71
N LEU A 233 -6.56 -17.58 -5.96
CA LEU A 233 -7.33 -16.39 -6.32
C LEU A 233 -8.71 -16.33 -5.65
N VAL A 234 -9.36 -17.47 -5.43
CA VAL A 234 -10.66 -17.54 -4.74
C VAL A 234 -10.57 -17.01 -3.31
N ASN A 235 -9.44 -17.20 -2.65
CA ASN A 235 -9.20 -16.77 -1.27
C ASN A 235 -8.65 -15.34 -1.18
N LEU A 236 -8.10 -14.78 -2.25
CA LEU A 236 -7.65 -13.40 -2.34
C LEU A 236 -8.85 -12.47 -2.65
N ASN A 237 -9.62 -12.16 -1.62
CA ASN A 237 -10.94 -11.53 -1.77
C ASN A 237 -10.88 -10.00 -1.92
N LEU A 238 -9.92 -9.33 -1.25
CA LEU A 238 -9.69 -7.91 -1.46
C LEU A 238 -8.84 -7.73 -2.73
N ARG A 239 -9.48 -7.30 -3.81
CA ARG A 239 -8.84 -7.20 -5.13
C ARG A 239 -8.70 -5.76 -5.56
N VAL A 240 -7.49 -5.39 -5.93
CA VAL A 240 -7.16 -4.06 -6.43
C VAL A 240 -6.60 -4.17 -7.83
N VAL A 241 -7.22 -3.47 -8.76
CA VAL A 241 -6.84 -3.41 -10.17
C VAL A 241 -6.24 -2.03 -10.44
N LEU A 242 -4.99 -1.96 -10.90
CA LEU A 242 -4.33 -0.71 -11.24
C LEU A 242 -4.56 -0.32 -12.70
N ALA A 243 -4.36 0.95 -13.00
CA ALA A 243 -4.47 1.49 -14.34
C ALA A 243 -3.60 0.72 -15.36
N GLY A 244 -4.15 0.45 -16.52
CA GLY A 244 -3.49 -0.27 -17.61
C GLY A 244 -3.53 -1.79 -17.48
N THR A 245 -4.20 -2.34 -16.47
CA THR A 245 -4.47 -3.78 -16.40
C THR A 245 -5.29 -4.22 -17.60
N ASP A 246 -4.97 -5.39 -18.13
CA ASP A 246 -5.72 -5.99 -19.24
C ASP A 246 -7.19 -6.22 -18.87
N GLU A 247 -8.08 -6.03 -19.84
CA GLU A 247 -9.51 -6.13 -19.60
C GLU A 247 -9.95 -7.55 -19.21
N VAL A 248 -9.30 -8.57 -19.78
CA VAL A 248 -9.59 -9.96 -19.44
C VAL A 248 -9.20 -10.26 -18.01
N ASP A 249 -8.02 -9.82 -17.58
CA ASP A 249 -7.55 -9.96 -16.20
C ASP A 249 -8.51 -9.24 -15.22
N ALA A 250 -8.92 -8.02 -15.55
CA ALA A 250 -9.84 -7.25 -14.72
C ALA A 250 -11.21 -7.94 -14.59
N LEU A 251 -11.76 -8.46 -15.70
CA LEU A 251 -13.01 -9.22 -15.70
C LEU A 251 -12.91 -10.52 -14.92
N GLN A 252 -11.80 -11.27 -15.03
CA GLN A 252 -11.56 -12.48 -14.24
C GLN A 252 -11.55 -12.19 -12.73
N LEU A 253 -11.10 -11.01 -12.33
CA LEU A 253 -11.14 -10.57 -10.94
C LEU A 253 -12.51 -10.05 -10.50
N GLY A 254 -13.46 -9.89 -11.41
CA GLY A 254 -14.82 -9.41 -11.15
C GLY A 254 -14.99 -7.90 -11.26
N ALA A 255 -14.06 -7.18 -11.89
CA ALA A 255 -14.25 -5.77 -12.17
C ALA A 255 -15.41 -5.56 -13.15
N LYS A 256 -16.32 -4.64 -12.82
CA LYS A 256 -17.52 -4.34 -13.65
C LYS A 256 -17.31 -3.21 -14.65
N SER A 257 -16.25 -2.44 -14.47
CA SER A 257 -15.90 -1.29 -15.30
C SER A 257 -14.54 -1.52 -15.96
N ARG A 258 -14.34 -0.86 -17.09
CA ARG A 258 -13.06 -0.88 -17.78
C ARG A 258 -11.98 -0.27 -16.91
N PRO A 259 -10.84 -0.94 -16.72
CA PRO A 259 -9.73 -0.36 -15.96
C PRO A 259 -9.29 0.99 -16.55
N ALA A 260 -8.86 1.90 -15.68
CA ALA A 260 -8.28 3.17 -16.12
C ALA A 260 -7.13 2.93 -17.12
N ARG A 261 -6.96 3.84 -18.08
CA ARG A 261 -5.94 3.71 -19.11
C ARG A 261 -4.53 3.88 -18.53
N VAL A 262 -3.52 3.35 -19.21
CA VAL A 262 -2.09 3.51 -18.83
C VAL A 262 -1.72 5.00 -18.62
N ALA A 263 -2.35 5.92 -19.33
CA ALA A 263 -2.14 7.37 -19.13
C ALA A 263 -2.57 7.88 -17.74
N ASP A 264 -3.39 7.11 -17.02
CA ASP A 264 -3.90 7.46 -15.70
C ASP A 264 -3.09 6.80 -14.56
N LEU A 265 -1.77 6.74 -14.69
CA LEU A 265 -0.89 6.17 -13.68
C LEU A 265 -1.18 6.73 -12.27
N GLY A 266 -1.13 5.85 -11.27
CA GLY A 266 -1.52 6.19 -9.90
C GLY A 266 -3.03 6.13 -9.65
N VAL A 267 -3.78 5.50 -10.55
CA VAL A 267 -5.19 5.16 -10.35
C VAL A 267 -5.32 3.67 -10.07
N GLY A 268 -6.12 3.34 -9.08
CA GLY A 268 -6.51 1.98 -8.74
C GLY A 268 -8.00 1.88 -8.48
N GLN A 269 -8.55 0.69 -8.65
CA GLN A 269 -9.93 0.37 -8.35
C GLN A 269 -10.00 -0.84 -7.43
N VAL A 270 -10.77 -0.73 -6.35
CA VAL A 270 -11.16 -1.89 -5.55
C VAL A 270 -12.28 -2.60 -6.31
N VAL A 271 -12.13 -3.90 -6.56
CA VAL A 271 -13.18 -4.68 -7.23
C VAL A 271 -14.43 -4.72 -6.35
N GLY A 272 -15.55 -4.26 -6.90
CA GLY A 272 -16.78 -4.09 -6.14
C GLY A 272 -16.83 -2.86 -5.23
N GLY A 273 -15.80 -2.02 -5.25
CA GLY A 273 -15.63 -0.84 -4.43
C GLY A 273 -15.26 0.42 -5.22
N PRO A 274 -14.70 1.43 -4.55
CA PRO A 274 -14.38 2.71 -5.17
C PRO A 274 -13.13 2.66 -6.05
N GLU A 275 -13.07 3.58 -7.01
CA GLU A 275 -11.85 3.99 -7.68
C GLU A 275 -11.11 5.00 -6.77
N PHE A 276 -9.79 4.94 -6.74
CA PHE A 276 -8.96 5.83 -5.93
C PHE A 276 -7.71 6.28 -6.70
N ARG A 277 -7.07 7.34 -6.19
CA ARG A 277 -5.78 7.83 -6.68
C ARG A 277 -4.76 7.78 -5.57
N PHE A 278 -3.54 7.32 -5.90
CA PHE A 278 -2.42 7.30 -4.97
C PHE A 278 -1.20 8.05 -5.54
N PRO A 279 -0.28 8.52 -4.67
CA PRO A 279 0.92 9.24 -5.10
C PRO A 279 1.81 8.34 -5.96
N PHE A 280 1.95 8.66 -7.25
CA PHE A 280 2.75 7.88 -8.20
C PHE A 280 4.15 8.45 -8.44
N ARG A 281 4.39 9.74 -8.13
CA ARG A 281 5.70 10.36 -8.37
C ARG A 281 6.78 9.76 -7.49
N GLN A 282 7.88 9.35 -8.11
CA GLN A 282 9.15 9.18 -7.43
C GLN A 282 9.54 10.56 -6.84
N VAL A 283 9.57 10.66 -5.52
CA VAL A 283 10.37 11.67 -4.87
C VAL A 283 11.80 11.24 -5.14
N PRO A 284 12.66 12.05 -5.78
CA PRO A 284 14.08 11.73 -5.88
C PRO A 284 14.57 11.48 -4.45
N LEU A 285 15.15 10.32 -4.19
CA LEU A 285 15.89 10.09 -2.96
C LEU A 285 16.95 11.18 -2.93
N GLN A 286 16.91 12.08 -1.96
CA GLN A 286 18.05 12.91 -1.65
C GLN A 286 19.16 11.93 -1.27
N GLU A 287 20.19 11.87 -2.12
CA GLU A 287 21.42 11.16 -1.79
C GLU A 287 21.87 11.66 -0.41
N SER A 288 21.98 10.74 0.53
CA SER A 288 22.48 11.09 1.85
C SER A 288 23.90 11.64 1.68
N PRO A 289 24.27 12.74 2.36
CA PRO A 289 25.58 13.39 2.20
C PRO A 289 26.79 12.52 2.60
N GLN A 290 26.60 11.29 2.99
CA GLN A 290 27.67 10.38 3.44
C GLN A 290 28.32 9.55 2.33
N ALA A 291 27.69 9.38 1.15
CA ALA A 291 28.30 8.60 0.06
C ALA A 291 29.41 9.33 -0.71
N SER A 292 29.59 10.63 -0.49
CA SER A 292 30.56 11.45 -1.25
C SER A 292 31.95 11.52 -0.60
N ARG A 293 32.21 10.84 0.53
CA ARG A 293 33.48 10.92 1.26
C ARG A 293 34.44 9.75 1.09
N GLU A 294 34.04 8.65 0.47
CA GLU A 294 34.89 7.45 0.37
C GLU A 294 35.60 7.23 -0.97
N GLN A 295 35.51 8.17 -1.92
CA GLN A 295 36.19 8.04 -3.22
C GLN A 295 37.32 9.05 -3.45
N ARG A 296 38.10 9.38 -2.41
CA ARG A 296 39.38 10.06 -2.60
C ARG A 296 40.46 9.33 -1.81
N LEU A 297 40.94 8.19 -2.33
CA LEU A 297 42.27 7.71 -1.99
C LEU A 297 43.26 8.34 -2.97
N PRO A 298 44.33 8.96 -2.50
CA PRO A 298 45.38 9.46 -3.38
C PRO A 298 46.18 8.28 -3.93
N ALA A 299 46.43 8.34 -5.23
CA ALA A 299 47.42 7.46 -5.87
C ALA A 299 48.82 7.81 -5.36
N ASN A 300 49.51 6.80 -4.86
CA ASN A 300 50.97 6.72 -4.81
C ASN A 300 51.41 5.56 -5.68
#